data_3e590aecc59b97f1667fa9100e0afc1d
#
_entry.id   3e590aecc59b97f1667fa9100e0afc1d
#
_cell.length_a   1.000
_cell.length_b   1.000
_cell.length_c   1.000
_cell.angle_alpha   90.00
_cell.angle_beta   90.00
_cell.angle_gamma   90.00
#
_symmetry.space_group_name_H-M   'P 1'
#
loop_
_entity.id
_entity.type
_entity.pdbx_description
1 polymer ?
#
loop_
_entity_poly.entity_id
_entity_poly.type
_entity_poly.pdbx_seq_one_letter_code
_entity_poly.pdbx_strand_id
1 'polypeptide(L)'
;MINIKNVLNKNFFSAFVFLILLSSCSSMNVTEESVYDGGIQTVEASVKDNTSVNYETKAVLANATVYFEFDSFKLSSKSIQTLRSAVTAMKENSSIKITISGHADERGTREYNLALGQRRAESVRDYLAVNGVSKSRVLVKSYGEERLIAEGSDESSHSKNRRAEIN
;
A
#
# COMPACT_ATOMS: atom_id res chain seq x y z
N MET A 1 47.29 30.95 10.50
CA MET A 1 47.51 31.12 11.96
C MET A 1 46.31 31.86 12.53
N ILE A 2 45.35 31.18 13.05
CA ILE A 2 44.45 31.71 14.13
C ILE A 2 43.77 30.49 14.74
N ASN A 3 43.74 30.51 15.96
CA ASN A 3 43.79 29.60 17.06
C ASN A 3 42.43 28.99 17.41
N ILE A 4 42.45 27.69 17.64
CA ILE A 4 41.40 26.93 18.28
C ILE A 4 41.47 27.16 19.77
N LYS A 5 40.43 27.55 20.43
CA LYS A 5 40.20 27.25 21.85
C LYS A 5 38.74 27.22 22.24
N ASN A 6 38.30 26.04 22.58
CA ASN A 6 37.48 25.67 23.74
C ASN A 6 36.31 26.59 24.14
N VAL A 7 35.11 26.03 24.08
CA VAL A 7 34.21 26.16 25.24
C VAL A 7 33.54 24.79 25.48
N LEU A 8 34.09 24.15 26.46
CA LEU A 8 33.52 23.04 27.20
C LEU A 8 32.56 23.66 28.23
N ASN A 9 31.33 23.36 28.24
CA ASN A 9 30.47 23.67 29.38
C ASN A 9 29.67 22.44 29.81
N LYS A 10 30.04 22.07 30.92
CA LYS A 10 29.74 21.21 32.03
C LYS A 10 28.26 21.21 32.43
N ASN A 11 27.79 19.98 32.64
CA ASN A 11 26.94 19.53 33.76
C ASN A 11 25.62 20.26 34.03
N PHE A 12 24.53 19.52 33.81
CA PHE A 12 23.50 19.51 34.83
C PHE A 12 22.93 18.08 34.96
N PHE A 13 23.44 17.41 35.98
CA PHE A 13 22.82 16.25 36.62
C PHE A 13 21.64 16.79 37.43
N SER A 14 20.44 16.42 37.07
CA SER A 14 19.30 16.52 37.97
C SER A 14 18.58 15.19 38.00
N ALA A 15 18.85 14.46 39.04
CA ALA A 15 18.15 13.31 39.50
C ALA A 15 16.71 13.73 39.89
N PHE A 16 15.72 13.19 39.24
CA PHE A 16 14.35 13.25 39.72
C PHE A 16 13.89 11.82 40.02
N VAL A 17 14.05 11.48 41.28
CA VAL A 17 13.38 10.34 41.91
C VAL A 17 11.89 10.66 41.94
N PHE A 18 11.07 9.89 41.28
CA PHE A 18 9.62 9.95 41.47
C PHE A 18 9.05 8.60 41.84
N LEU A 19 8.58 8.62 42.98
CA LEU A 19 7.87 7.69 43.86
C LEU A 19 6.82 6.86 43.16
N ILE A 20 6.87 5.57 43.41
CA ILE A 20 5.83 4.59 43.08
C ILE A 20 4.63 4.82 44.02
N LEU A 21 3.47 5.07 43.46
CA LEU A 21 2.21 4.89 44.17
C LEU A 21 1.36 3.85 43.42
N LEU A 22 1.32 2.68 44.03
CA LEU A 22 0.32 1.66 43.79
C LEU A 22 -1.04 2.16 44.33
N SER A 23 -2.03 2.22 43.50
CA SER A 23 -3.43 2.36 43.94
C SER A 23 -4.32 1.54 43.04
N SER A 24 -4.64 0.37 43.50
CA SER A 24 -5.92 -0.15 43.92
C SER A 24 -7.00 -0.32 42.83
N CYS A 25 -7.26 -1.55 42.52
CA CYS A 25 -8.50 -2.05 41.91
C CYS A 25 -9.71 -1.58 42.70
N SER A 26 -10.69 -0.96 42.03
CA SER A 26 -12.04 -0.83 42.54
C SER A 26 -13.00 -1.48 41.56
N SER A 27 -13.53 -2.58 42.02
CA SER A 27 -14.65 -3.31 41.48
C SER A 27 -15.90 -2.45 41.61
N MET A 28 -16.56 -2.09 40.51
CA MET A 28 -17.85 -1.43 40.55
C MET A 28 -18.96 -2.45 40.31
N ASN A 29 -19.74 -2.62 41.37
CA ASN A 29 -21.02 -3.37 41.36
C ASN A 29 -22.05 -2.61 40.50
N VAL A 30 -22.68 -3.35 39.62
CA VAL A 30 -23.90 -2.97 38.92
C VAL A 30 -25.04 -3.06 39.91
N THR A 31 -25.73 -1.95 40.18
CA THR A 31 -27.08 -1.93 40.76
C THR A 31 -28.06 -1.61 39.65
N GLU A 32 -29.06 -2.47 39.54
CA GLU A 32 -30.23 -2.33 38.69
C GLU A 32 -31.19 -1.21 39.20
N GLU A 33 -32.00 -0.80 38.25
CA GLU A 33 -33.29 -0.09 38.33
C GLU A 33 -33.32 1.43 38.17
N SER A 34 -33.72 1.83 36.95
CA SER A 34 -34.98 2.58 36.78
C SER A 34 -35.43 2.57 35.32
N VAL A 35 -36.62 2.03 35.12
CA VAL A 35 -37.38 2.07 33.86
C VAL A 35 -37.74 3.52 33.59
N TYR A 36 -37.27 4.08 32.44
CA TYR A 36 -37.83 5.29 31.87
C TYR A 36 -38.18 5.00 30.40
N ASP A 37 -39.49 4.95 30.17
CA ASP A 37 -40.10 4.89 28.85
C ASP A 37 -39.86 6.23 28.13
N GLY A 38 -39.05 6.21 27.10
CA GLY A 38 -38.78 7.35 26.24
C GLY A 38 -38.13 6.87 24.98
N GLY A 39 -38.85 6.88 23.87
CA GLY A 39 -38.57 6.39 22.54
C GLY A 39 -37.09 6.35 22.15
N ILE A 40 -36.54 5.17 22.04
CA ILE A 40 -35.19 4.92 21.48
C ILE A 40 -35.29 5.14 19.98
N GLN A 41 -34.87 6.31 19.52
CA GLN A 41 -34.39 6.42 18.14
C GLN A 41 -33.11 5.60 18.06
N THR A 42 -33.23 4.39 17.56
CA THR A 42 -32.08 3.60 17.14
C THR A 42 -31.40 4.34 16.00
N VAL A 43 -30.39 5.14 16.32
CA VAL A 43 -29.38 5.54 15.33
C VAL A 43 -28.64 4.24 15.02
N GLU A 44 -29.04 3.59 13.93
CA GLU A 44 -28.22 2.56 13.33
C GLU A 44 -26.91 3.24 12.89
N ALA A 45 -25.94 3.28 13.79
CA ALA A 45 -24.58 3.51 13.42
C ALA A 45 -24.20 2.34 12.54
N SER A 46 -24.27 2.55 11.22
CA SER A 46 -23.72 1.64 10.22
C SER A 46 -22.24 1.49 10.51
N VAL A 47 -21.90 0.55 11.37
CA VAL A 47 -20.54 0.05 11.49
C VAL A 47 -20.28 -0.64 10.16
N LYS A 48 -19.70 0.08 9.19
CA LYS A 48 -19.09 -0.54 8.02
C LYS A 48 -18.07 -1.52 8.58
N ASP A 49 -18.40 -2.80 8.51
CA ASP A 49 -17.50 -3.87 8.92
C ASP A 49 -16.20 -3.72 8.15
N ASN A 50 -15.11 -3.43 8.87
CA ASN A 50 -13.76 -3.27 8.28
C ASN A 50 -13.35 -4.52 7.48
N THR A 51 -13.98 -5.65 7.69
CA THR A 51 -13.74 -6.91 6.98
C THR A 51 -14.31 -6.85 5.57
N SER A 52 -15.51 -6.32 5.37
CA SER A 52 -16.14 -6.18 4.05
C SER A 52 -15.42 -5.13 3.19
N VAL A 53 -15.03 -4.00 3.77
CA VAL A 53 -14.25 -2.95 3.10
C VAL A 53 -12.89 -3.47 2.63
N ASN A 54 -12.21 -4.28 3.44
CA ASN A 54 -10.94 -4.89 3.06
C ASN A 54 -11.08 -5.90 1.90
N TYR A 55 -12.19 -6.64 1.84
CA TYR A 55 -12.45 -7.60 0.77
C TYR A 55 -12.69 -6.89 -0.57
N GLU A 56 -13.55 -5.89 -0.61
CA GLU A 56 -13.82 -5.09 -1.81
C GLU A 56 -12.58 -4.39 -2.33
N THR A 57 -11.79 -3.79 -1.43
CA THR A 57 -10.53 -3.14 -1.79
C THR A 57 -9.55 -4.14 -2.40
N LYS A 58 -9.41 -5.33 -1.83
CA LYS A 58 -8.54 -6.38 -2.38
C LYS A 58 -9.03 -6.83 -3.76
N ALA A 59 -10.33 -6.96 -3.97
CA ALA A 59 -10.90 -7.34 -5.26
C ALA A 59 -10.61 -6.27 -6.34
N VAL A 60 -10.74 -4.98 -6.01
CA VAL A 60 -10.39 -3.87 -6.92
C VAL A 60 -8.91 -3.91 -7.27
N LEU A 61 -8.03 -4.15 -6.29
CA LEU A 61 -6.59 -4.20 -6.49
C LEU A 61 -6.17 -5.42 -7.31
N ALA A 62 -6.69 -6.60 -7.03
CA ALA A 62 -6.38 -7.84 -7.77
C ALA A 62 -6.80 -7.78 -9.25
N ASN A 63 -7.81 -6.97 -9.58
CA ASN A 63 -8.23 -6.74 -10.96
C ASN A 63 -7.48 -5.59 -11.66
N ALA A 64 -6.60 -4.89 -10.95
CA ALA A 64 -5.88 -3.75 -11.49
C ALA A 64 -4.61 -4.20 -12.25
N THR A 65 -4.82 -4.79 -13.43
CA THR A 65 -3.75 -5.13 -14.36
C THR A 65 -3.59 -4.01 -15.40
N VAL A 66 -2.36 -3.57 -15.62
CA VAL A 66 -2.01 -2.60 -16.66
C VAL A 66 -1.14 -3.22 -17.72
N TYR A 67 -1.38 -2.86 -18.98
CA TYR A 67 -0.70 -3.38 -20.15
C TYR A 67 0.18 -2.31 -20.79
N PHE A 68 1.23 -2.75 -21.46
CA PHE A 68 2.26 -1.89 -22.04
C PHE A 68 2.47 -2.22 -23.53
N GLU A 69 2.89 -1.19 -24.25
CA GLU A 69 3.36 -1.35 -25.63
C GLU A 69 4.68 -2.14 -25.67
N PHE A 70 5.00 -2.61 -26.87
CA PHE A 70 6.29 -3.27 -27.08
C PHE A 70 7.45 -2.37 -26.67
N ASP A 71 8.40 -2.95 -25.97
CA ASP A 71 9.61 -2.29 -25.49
C ASP A 71 9.37 -0.99 -24.71
N SER A 72 8.24 -0.91 -24.01
CA SER A 72 7.79 0.28 -23.27
C SER A 72 7.39 -0.04 -21.84
N PHE A 73 7.65 0.91 -20.96
CA PHE A 73 7.14 0.98 -19.58
C PHE A 73 6.29 2.24 -19.34
N LYS A 74 5.90 2.93 -20.42
CA LYS A 74 5.05 4.13 -20.34
C LYS A 74 3.60 3.74 -20.10
N LEU A 75 2.96 4.36 -19.12
CA LEU A 75 1.54 4.18 -18.84
C LEU A 75 0.67 4.85 -19.91
N SER A 76 -0.24 4.07 -20.50
CA SER A 76 -1.26 4.58 -21.42
C SER A 76 -2.39 5.27 -20.66
N SER A 77 -3.23 6.05 -21.36
CA SER A 77 -4.43 6.64 -20.75
C SER A 77 -5.37 5.60 -20.15
N LYS A 78 -5.49 4.41 -20.79
CA LYS A 78 -6.27 3.28 -20.26
C LYS A 78 -5.65 2.74 -18.99
N SER A 79 -4.32 2.55 -18.94
CA SER A 79 -3.59 2.14 -17.73
C SER A 79 -3.80 3.13 -16.59
N ILE A 80 -3.72 4.43 -16.87
CA ILE A 80 -3.96 5.49 -15.90
C ILE A 80 -5.38 5.43 -15.33
N GLN A 81 -6.38 5.17 -16.17
CA GLN A 81 -7.76 5.03 -15.72
C GLN A 81 -7.94 3.84 -14.75
N THR A 82 -7.36 2.68 -15.07
CA THR A 82 -7.35 1.52 -14.18
C THR A 82 -6.68 1.84 -12.84
N LEU A 83 -5.52 2.52 -12.87
CA LEU A 83 -4.78 2.85 -11.67
C LEU A 83 -5.46 3.89 -10.77
N ARG A 84 -6.34 4.74 -11.30
CA ARG A 84 -7.14 5.66 -10.46
C ARG A 84 -7.99 4.93 -9.45
N SER A 85 -8.63 3.84 -9.84
CA SER A 85 -9.41 3.00 -8.91
C SER A 85 -8.53 2.38 -7.83
N ALA A 86 -7.33 1.91 -8.19
CA ALA A 86 -6.36 1.39 -7.24
C ALA A 86 -5.88 2.48 -6.25
N VAL A 87 -5.63 3.71 -6.72
CA VAL A 87 -5.28 4.86 -5.86
C VAL A 87 -6.39 5.12 -4.84
N THR A 88 -7.65 5.19 -5.27
CA THR A 88 -8.79 5.42 -4.39
C THR A 88 -8.90 4.33 -3.32
N ALA A 89 -8.88 3.07 -3.75
CA ALA A 89 -8.96 1.92 -2.86
C ALA A 89 -7.83 1.90 -1.81
N MET A 90 -6.60 2.25 -2.19
CA MET A 90 -5.46 2.32 -1.28
C MET A 90 -5.49 3.54 -0.34
N LYS A 91 -6.14 4.64 -0.74
CA LYS A 91 -6.33 5.80 0.14
C LYS A 91 -7.39 5.55 1.21
N GLU A 92 -8.47 4.88 0.83
CA GLU A 92 -9.54 4.50 1.75
C GLU A 92 -9.08 3.48 2.79
N ASN A 93 -8.10 2.64 2.42
CA ASN A 93 -7.55 1.60 3.28
C ASN A 93 -6.04 1.76 3.48
N SER A 94 -5.65 2.56 4.45
CA SER A 94 -4.25 2.92 4.72
C SER A 94 -3.37 1.74 5.18
N SER A 95 -3.95 0.69 5.72
CA SER A 95 -3.25 -0.50 6.22
C SER A 95 -2.82 -1.48 5.12
N ILE A 96 -3.45 -1.45 3.94
CA ILE A 96 -3.17 -2.40 2.87
C ILE A 96 -1.79 -2.13 2.26
N LYS A 97 -1.01 -3.19 2.13
CA LYS A 97 0.24 -3.24 1.38
C LYS A 97 0.04 -4.13 0.17
N ILE A 98 0.67 -3.77 -0.93
CA ILE A 98 0.57 -4.47 -2.22
C ILE A 98 1.95 -4.83 -2.76
N THR A 99 1.97 -5.82 -3.65
CA THR A 99 3.11 -6.11 -4.51
C THR A 99 2.72 -5.84 -5.95
N ILE A 100 3.54 -5.11 -6.69
CA ILE A 100 3.38 -4.92 -8.11
C ILE A 100 4.35 -5.84 -8.84
N SER A 101 3.81 -6.77 -9.63
CA SER A 101 4.54 -7.75 -10.40
C SER A 101 4.65 -7.30 -11.86
N GLY A 102 5.85 -7.06 -12.34
CA GLY A 102 6.10 -6.64 -13.72
C GLY A 102 6.54 -7.79 -14.60
N HIS A 103 6.03 -7.81 -15.85
CA HIS A 103 6.23 -8.86 -16.83
C HIS A 103 6.59 -8.31 -18.20
N ALA A 104 7.26 -9.14 -18.98
CA ALA A 104 7.58 -8.91 -20.37
C ALA A 104 7.03 -10.05 -21.27
N ASP A 105 6.99 -9.83 -22.56
CA ASP A 105 6.83 -10.92 -23.52
C ASP A 105 8.17 -11.67 -23.71
N GLU A 106 8.16 -12.75 -24.49
CA GLU A 106 9.31 -13.66 -24.67
C GLU A 106 10.42 -13.11 -25.57
N ARG A 107 10.23 -11.94 -26.20
CA ARG A 107 11.18 -11.36 -27.15
C ARG A 107 12.29 -10.64 -26.42
N GLY A 108 13.53 -11.00 -26.72
CA GLY A 108 14.72 -10.39 -26.12
C GLY A 108 15.54 -11.37 -25.29
N THR A 109 16.43 -10.83 -24.46
CA THR A 109 17.17 -11.65 -23.49
C THR A 109 16.46 -11.66 -22.14
N ARG A 110 16.65 -12.72 -21.39
CA ARG A 110 16.10 -12.90 -20.05
C ARG A 110 16.46 -11.72 -19.14
N GLU A 111 17.70 -11.25 -19.16
CA GLU A 111 18.18 -10.13 -18.35
C GLU A 111 17.50 -8.83 -18.75
N TYR A 112 17.36 -8.60 -20.05
CA TYR A 112 16.66 -7.43 -20.57
C TYR A 112 15.19 -7.44 -20.13
N ASN A 113 14.50 -8.56 -20.29
CA ASN A 113 13.09 -8.70 -19.93
C ASN A 113 12.84 -8.58 -18.42
N LEU A 114 13.79 -9.07 -17.61
CA LEU A 114 13.74 -8.86 -16.16
C LEU A 114 13.86 -7.37 -15.81
N ALA A 115 14.78 -6.64 -16.44
CA ALA A 115 14.92 -5.20 -16.25
C ALA A 115 13.70 -4.42 -16.77
N LEU A 116 13.13 -4.82 -17.92
CA LEU A 116 11.92 -4.18 -18.47
C LEU A 116 10.70 -4.40 -17.57
N GLY A 117 10.51 -5.63 -17.07
CA GLY A 117 9.47 -5.93 -16.09
C GLY A 117 9.61 -5.09 -14.82
N GLN A 118 10.85 -4.91 -14.33
CA GLN A 118 11.12 -4.04 -13.18
C GLN A 118 10.69 -2.59 -13.45
N ARG A 119 11.07 -2.02 -14.60
CA ARG A 119 10.67 -0.64 -14.97
C ARG A 119 9.16 -0.48 -15.11
N ARG A 120 8.45 -1.49 -15.63
CA ARG A 120 6.98 -1.50 -15.72
C ARG A 120 6.32 -1.44 -14.34
N ALA A 121 6.77 -2.29 -13.42
CA ALA A 121 6.26 -2.28 -12.06
C ALA A 121 6.60 -0.98 -11.32
N GLU A 122 7.79 -0.41 -11.54
CA GLU A 122 8.20 0.87 -10.99
C GLU A 122 7.36 2.03 -11.51
N SER A 123 7.01 2.05 -12.79
CA SER A 123 6.15 3.10 -13.36
C SER A 123 4.77 3.10 -12.72
N VAL A 124 4.22 1.93 -12.39
CA VAL A 124 2.96 1.80 -11.64
C VAL A 124 3.13 2.29 -10.20
N ARG A 125 4.17 1.86 -9.49
CA ARG A 125 4.46 2.33 -8.13
C ARG A 125 4.61 3.86 -8.09
N ASP A 126 5.34 4.43 -9.02
CA ASP A 126 5.60 5.86 -9.05
C ASP A 126 4.32 6.65 -9.37
N TYR A 127 3.44 6.13 -10.23
CA TYR A 127 2.11 6.68 -10.43
C TYR A 127 1.28 6.70 -9.14
N LEU A 128 1.23 5.57 -8.41
CA LEU A 128 0.54 5.49 -7.12
C LEU A 128 1.12 6.49 -6.11
N ALA A 129 2.45 6.62 -6.07
CA ALA A 129 3.15 7.52 -5.14
C ALA A 129 2.85 8.99 -5.40
N VAL A 130 2.89 9.43 -6.66
CA VAL A 130 2.54 10.80 -7.05
C VAL A 130 1.09 11.13 -6.71
N ASN A 131 0.21 10.12 -6.73
CA ASN A 131 -1.20 10.26 -6.34
C ASN A 131 -1.47 10.04 -4.83
N GLY A 132 -0.43 10.03 -3.99
CA GLY A 132 -0.57 10.07 -2.53
C GLY A 132 -0.53 8.72 -1.81
N VAL A 133 -0.16 7.62 -2.50
CA VAL A 133 0.08 6.32 -1.87
C VAL A 133 1.54 6.24 -1.41
N SER A 134 1.80 5.96 -0.14
CA SER A 134 3.17 5.83 0.37
C SER A 134 3.93 4.69 -0.33
N LYS A 135 5.16 4.97 -0.79
CA LYS A 135 6.05 3.96 -1.40
C LYS A 135 6.35 2.78 -0.46
N SER A 136 6.33 2.99 0.85
CA SER A 136 6.54 1.93 1.85
C SER A 136 5.44 0.86 1.88
N ARG A 137 4.31 1.15 1.23
CA ARG A 137 3.18 0.23 1.09
C ARG A 137 3.22 -0.57 -0.21
N VAL A 138 4.19 -0.31 -1.10
CA VAL A 138 4.23 -0.86 -2.45
C VAL A 138 5.57 -1.56 -2.67
N LEU A 139 5.55 -2.89 -2.68
CA LEU A 139 6.68 -3.69 -3.08
C LEU A 139 6.67 -3.87 -4.61
N VAL A 140 7.83 -3.82 -5.24
CA VAL A 140 8.00 -4.07 -6.68
C VAL A 140 8.77 -5.36 -6.89
N LYS A 141 8.31 -6.18 -7.83
CA LYS A 141 8.96 -7.42 -8.24
C LYS A 141 8.86 -7.58 -9.75
N SER A 142 9.94 -8.03 -10.38
CA SER A 142 9.93 -8.41 -11.79
C SER A 142 9.99 -9.92 -11.93
N TYR A 143 9.25 -10.42 -12.88
CA TYR A 143 9.34 -11.79 -13.39
C TYR A 143 9.86 -11.84 -14.83
N GLY A 144 10.06 -10.67 -15.48
CA GLY A 144 10.44 -10.65 -16.88
C GLY A 144 9.50 -11.51 -17.71
N GLU A 145 10.06 -12.45 -18.48
CA GLU A 145 9.35 -13.42 -19.31
C GLU A 145 9.03 -14.75 -18.59
N GLU A 146 9.41 -14.90 -17.33
CA GLU A 146 9.30 -16.18 -16.59
C GLU A 146 7.85 -16.58 -16.27
N ARG A 147 6.88 -15.67 -16.40
CA ARG A 147 5.47 -15.91 -16.08
C ARG A 147 4.55 -15.37 -17.16
N LEU A 148 4.55 -16.05 -18.29
CA LEU A 148 3.62 -15.77 -19.38
C LEU A 148 2.19 -16.21 -18.98
N ILE A 149 1.18 -15.44 -19.41
CA ILE A 149 -0.24 -15.79 -19.23
C ILE A 149 -0.90 -16.15 -20.56
N ALA A 150 -0.23 -15.89 -21.66
CA ALA A 150 -0.65 -16.29 -22.99
C ALA A 150 0.53 -16.94 -23.72
N GLU A 151 0.32 -18.15 -24.18
CA GLU A 151 1.26 -18.88 -25.02
C GLU A 151 1.02 -18.54 -26.51
N GLY A 152 2.09 -18.49 -27.28
CA GLY A 152 2.06 -18.17 -28.71
C GLY A 152 2.93 -16.96 -29.04
N SER A 153 3.46 -16.95 -30.28
CA SER A 153 4.41 -15.95 -30.76
C SER A 153 3.73 -14.87 -31.61
N ASP A 154 2.42 -14.68 -31.43
CA ASP A 154 1.64 -13.64 -32.09
C ASP A 154 1.49 -12.40 -31.17
N GLU A 155 1.18 -11.25 -31.79
CA GLU A 155 1.05 -9.99 -31.03
C GLU A 155 -0.11 -10.03 -30.02
N SER A 156 -1.14 -10.84 -30.26
CA SER A 156 -2.25 -11.03 -29.29
C SER A 156 -1.74 -11.67 -28.00
N SER A 157 -0.87 -12.67 -28.09
CA SER A 157 -0.23 -13.31 -26.95
C SER A 157 0.80 -12.39 -26.28
N HIS A 158 1.67 -11.77 -27.07
CA HIS A 158 2.69 -10.86 -26.56
C HIS A 158 2.08 -9.68 -25.80
N SER A 159 1.01 -9.06 -26.32
CA SER A 159 0.35 -7.91 -25.69
C SER A 159 -0.23 -8.23 -24.31
N LYS A 160 -0.71 -9.46 -24.08
CA LYS A 160 -1.19 -9.93 -22.77
C LYS A 160 -0.04 -10.13 -21.79
N ASN A 161 1.13 -10.57 -22.28
CA ASN A 161 2.28 -10.81 -21.45
C ASN A 161 2.98 -9.52 -20.98
N ARG A 162 2.91 -8.44 -21.77
CA ARG A 162 3.45 -7.13 -21.44
C ARG A 162 2.58 -6.39 -20.41
N ARG A 163 2.68 -6.75 -19.15
CA ARG A 163 1.79 -6.25 -18.11
C ARG A 163 2.47 -5.98 -16.78
N ALA A 164 1.78 -5.26 -15.92
CA ALA A 164 2.05 -5.21 -14.48
C ALA A 164 0.75 -5.51 -13.72
N GLU A 165 0.85 -6.40 -12.76
CA GLU A 165 -0.26 -6.86 -11.90
C GLU A 165 -0.10 -6.31 -10.49
N ILE A 166 -1.20 -5.91 -9.87
CA ILE A 166 -1.26 -5.55 -8.45
C ILE A 166 -1.78 -6.75 -7.66
N ASN A 167 -1.00 -7.19 -6.63
CA ASN A 167 -1.29 -8.34 -5.78
C ASN A 167 -1.24 -7.96 -4.29
#